data_160e6d7a796c9dab0f225629c18e10b7
#
_entry.id   160e6d7a796c9dab0f225629c18e10b7
#
_cell.length_a   1.000
_cell.length_b   1.000
_cell.length_c   1.000
_cell.angle_alpha   90.00
_cell.angle_beta   90.00
_cell.angle_gamma   90.00
#
_symmetry.space_group_name_H-M   'P 1'
#
loop_
_entity.id
_entity.type
_entity.pdbx_description
1 polymer ?
#
loop_
_entity_poly.entity_id
_entity_poly.type
_entity_poly.pdbx_seq_one_letter_code
_entity_poly.pdbx_strand_id
1 'polypeptide(L)'
;MIGKVVCSKSGRDKGYFMVIVKCEEGVAFVCDGKERPLERPKKKNLKHLQFTNKVLCHESFKTNKSLRKALAVYKSTVMFKEEP
;
A
#
# COMPACT_ATOMS: atom_id res chain seq x y z
N MET A 1 5.72 -2.89 -10.61
CA MET A 1 5.20 -2.06 -9.52
C MET A 1 3.93 -2.59 -8.86
N ILE A 2 3.14 -3.33 -9.58
CA ILE A 2 1.93 -3.90 -8.99
C ILE A 2 2.31 -4.83 -7.86
N GLY A 3 1.66 -4.66 -6.72
CA GLY A 3 1.96 -5.40 -5.51
C GLY A 3 2.96 -4.71 -4.59
N LYS A 4 3.57 -3.63 -5.06
CA LYS A 4 4.53 -2.89 -4.25
C LYS A 4 3.85 -2.20 -3.09
N VAL A 5 4.39 -2.38 -1.88
CA VAL A 5 3.89 -1.66 -0.71
C VAL A 5 4.50 -0.27 -0.69
N VAL A 6 3.65 0.72 -0.50
CA VAL A 6 4.06 2.12 -0.46
C VAL A 6 3.45 2.80 0.75
N CYS A 7 4.05 3.91 1.16
CA CYS A 7 3.52 4.71 2.26
C CYS A 7 3.17 6.08 1.70
N SER A 8 1.99 6.57 2.01
CA SER A 8 1.57 7.88 1.54
C SER A 8 2.36 8.98 2.26
N LYS A 9 2.82 9.95 1.51
CA LYS A 9 3.60 11.07 2.05
C LYS A 9 2.79 12.33 2.22
N SER A 10 1.57 12.36 1.70
CA SER A 10 0.77 13.58 1.73
C SER A 10 -0.70 13.24 1.76
N GLY A 11 -1.52 14.25 2.12
CA GLY A 11 -2.94 14.12 2.15
C GLY A 11 -3.44 13.51 3.44
N ARG A 12 -4.70 13.15 3.48
CA ARG A 12 -5.34 12.61 4.68
C ARG A 12 -4.79 11.23 5.06
N ASP A 13 -4.25 10.53 4.08
CA ASP A 13 -3.74 9.18 4.31
C ASP A 13 -2.24 9.18 4.55
N LYS A 14 -1.66 10.33 4.85
CA LYS A 14 -0.23 10.42 5.15
C LYS A 14 0.16 9.43 6.23
N GLY A 15 1.19 8.65 5.95
CA GLY A 15 1.68 7.65 6.87
C GLY A 15 1.01 6.29 6.74
N TYR A 16 -0.03 6.17 5.94
CA TYR A 16 -0.71 4.89 5.74
C TYR A 16 0.04 4.06 4.70
N PHE A 17 0.15 2.78 4.99
CA PHE A 17 0.70 1.82 4.04
C PHE A 17 -0.40 1.32 3.12
N MET A 18 -0.06 1.20 1.84
CA MET A 18 -1.00 0.75 0.84
C MET A 18 -0.26 -0.08 -0.19
N VAL A 19 -1.01 -0.78 -1.05
CA VAL A 19 -0.41 -1.56 -2.12
C VAL A 19 -0.80 -0.94 -3.46
N ILE A 20 0.12 -0.98 -4.41
CA ILE A 20 -0.16 -0.51 -5.77
C ILE A 20 -0.85 -1.63 -6.52
N VAL A 21 -2.05 -1.36 -7.03
CA VAL A 21 -2.81 -2.34 -7.81
C VAL A 21 -2.83 -2.02 -9.29
N LYS A 22 -2.45 -0.81 -9.67
CA LYS A 22 -2.41 -0.41 -11.07
C LYS A 22 -1.46 0.77 -11.20
N CYS A 23 -0.72 0.82 -12.29
CA CYS A 23 0.18 1.93 -12.58
C CYS A 23 -0.13 2.51 -13.96
N GLU A 24 -0.09 3.83 -14.03
CA GLU A 24 -0.13 4.55 -15.28
C GLU A 24 0.97 5.59 -15.22
N GLU A 25 1.16 6.30 -16.31
CA GLU A 25 2.24 7.26 -16.40
C GLU A 25 2.17 8.30 -15.28
N GLY A 26 3.13 8.28 -14.40
CA GLY A 26 3.23 9.27 -13.32
C GLY A 26 2.28 9.07 -12.16
N VAL A 27 1.39 8.09 -12.22
CA VAL A 27 0.41 7.87 -11.16
C VAL A 27 0.28 6.39 -10.86
N ALA A 28 -0.18 6.11 -9.65
CA ALA A 28 -0.47 4.75 -9.21
C ALA A 28 -1.84 4.73 -8.56
N PHE A 29 -2.49 3.58 -8.64
CA PHE A 29 -3.75 3.34 -7.96
C PHE A 29 -3.45 2.45 -6.77
N VAL A 30 -3.82 2.90 -5.59
CA VAL A 30 -3.43 2.26 -4.33
C VAL A 30 -4.63 1.89 -3.49
N CYS A 31 -4.47 0.83 -2.71
CA CYS A 31 -5.52 0.30 -1.84
C CYS A 31 -4.92 -0.15 -0.54
N ASP A 32 -5.74 -0.13 0.52
CA ASP A 32 -5.36 -0.71 1.80
C ASP A 32 -6.39 -1.74 2.29
N GLY A 33 -7.46 -1.92 1.54
CA GLY A 33 -8.50 -2.88 1.90
C GLY A 33 -9.48 -2.38 2.93
N LYS A 34 -9.33 -1.15 3.40
CA LYS A 34 -10.19 -0.58 4.42
C LYS A 34 -10.75 0.76 3.97
N GLU A 35 -9.93 1.82 4.09
CA GLU A 35 -10.33 3.16 3.63
C GLU A 35 -10.37 3.21 2.11
N ARG A 36 -9.47 2.47 1.47
CA ARG A 36 -9.39 2.40 0.02
C ARG A 36 -9.53 0.94 -0.39
N PRO A 37 -10.77 0.47 -0.56
CA PRO A 37 -10.97 -0.93 -0.92
C PRO A 37 -10.54 -1.21 -2.36
N LEU A 38 -10.32 -2.48 -2.64
CA LEU A 38 -9.90 -2.92 -3.97
C LEU A 38 -10.88 -2.48 -5.07
N GLU A 39 -12.16 -2.35 -4.72
CA GLU A 39 -13.19 -1.94 -5.66
C GLU A 39 -13.09 -0.46 -6.04
N ARG A 40 -12.41 0.33 -5.21
CA ARG A 40 -12.27 1.76 -5.45
C ARG A 40 -10.88 2.24 -5.06
N PRO A 41 -9.88 1.88 -5.86
CA PRO A 41 -8.51 2.33 -5.58
C PRO A 41 -8.41 3.84 -5.64
N LYS A 42 -7.50 4.38 -4.89
CA LYS A 42 -7.23 5.81 -4.90
C LYS A 42 -6.10 6.09 -5.88
N LYS A 43 -6.32 7.08 -6.75
CA LYS A 43 -5.30 7.56 -7.67
C LYS A 43 -4.35 8.48 -6.92
N LYS A 44 -3.06 8.20 -6.96
CA LYS A 44 -2.03 9.00 -6.29
C LYS A 44 -0.90 9.29 -7.25
N ASN A 45 -0.38 10.50 -7.15
CA ASN A 45 0.83 10.88 -7.88
C ASN A 45 2.00 10.12 -7.26
N LEU A 46 2.88 9.58 -8.09
CA LEU A 46 4.03 8.82 -7.60
C LEU A 46 4.92 9.65 -6.66
N LYS A 47 4.95 10.96 -6.87
CA LYS A 47 5.74 11.85 -6.01
C LYS A 47 5.26 11.85 -4.57
N HIS A 48 4.02 11.47 -4.34
CA HIS A 48 3.44 11.48 -3.00
C HIS A 48 3.52 10.12 -2.32
N LEU A 49 4.29 9.22 -2.89
CA LEU A 49 4.42 7.86 -2.35
C LEU A 49 5.86 7.58 -1.97
N GLN A 50 6.05 7.03 -0.79
CA GLN A 50 7.33 6.51 -0.34
C GLN A 50 7.34 5.03 -0.64
N PHE A 51 8.22 4.58 -1.52
CA PHE A 51 8.29 3.18 -1.91
C PHE A 51 9.05 2.39 -0.87
N THR A 52 8.55 1.19 -0.57
CA THR A 52 9.25 0.24 0.30
C THR A 52 9.88 -0.84 -0.56
N ASN A 53 10.62 -1.74 0.07
CA ASN A 53 11.20 -2.88 -0.64
C ASN A 53 10.26 -4.07 -0.69
N LYS A 54 9.11 -3.97 -0.04
CA LYS A 54 8.18 -5.09 0.05
C LYS A 54 7.29 -5.15 -1.17
N VAL A 55 7.16 -6.34 -1.73
CA VAL A 55 6.21 -6.61 -2.81
C VAL A 55 5.30 -7.74 -2.32
N LEU A 56 4.01 -7.50 -2.31
CA LEU A 56 3.04 -8.52 -1.92
C LEU A 56 2.75 -9.44 -3.10
N CYS A 57 2.58 -10.72 -2.83
CA CYS A 57 2.17 -11.64 -3.88
C CYS A 57 0.69 -11.40 -4.19
N HIS A 58 0.28 -11.83 -5.38
CA HIS A 58 -1.08 -11.59 -5.86
C HIS A 58 -2.13 -12.12 -4.88
N GLU A 59 -1.85 -13.24 -4.26
CA GLU A 59 -2.76 -13.85 -3.28
C GLU A 59 -3.04 -12.94 -2.10
N SER A 60 -2.06 -12.13 -1.72
CA SER A 60 -2.17 -11.27 -0.54
C SER A 60 -3.14 -10.12 -0.73
N PHE A 61 -3.45 -9.76 -1.96
CA PHE A 61 -4.40 -8.66 -2.18
C PHE A 61 -5.53 -9.06 -3.14
N LYS A 62 -5.95 -10.31 -3.06
CA LYS A 62 -7.11 -10.78 -3.79
C LYS A 62 -8.42 -10.26 -3.21
N THR A 63 -8.46 -10.10 -1.90
CA THR A 63 -9.64 -9.58 -1.21
C THR A 63 -9.21 -8.47 -0.27
N ASN A 64 -10.18 -7.63 0.10
CA ASN A 64 -9.89 -6.55 1.04
C ASN A 64 -9.42 -7.11 2.38
N LYS A 65 -10.00 -8.21 2.81
CA LYS A 65 -9.61 -8.83 4.06
C LYS A 65 -8.16 -9.31 4.03
N SER A 66 -7.77 -10.00 2.96
CA SER A 66 -6.40 -10.49 2.85
C SER A 66 -5.42 -9.34 2.73
N LEU A 67 -5.81 -8.27 2.03
CA LEU A 67 -4.96 -7.08 1.90
C LEU A 67 -4.74 -6.41 3.25
N ARG A 68 -5.81 -6.20 4.02
CA ARG A 68 -5.69 -5.60 5.35
C ARG A 68 -4.74 -6.43 6.21
N LYS A 69 -4.88 -7.74 6.15
CA LYS A 69 -4.05 -8.64 6.93
C LYS A 69 -2.59 -8.55 6.54
N ALA A 70 -2.33 -8.56 5.24
CA ALA A 70 -0.97 -8.48 4.73
C ALA A 70 -0.29 -7.17 5.11
N LEU A 71 -1.02 -6.06 5.00
CA LEU A 71 -0.47 -4.76 5.37
C LEU A 71 -0.25 -4.65 6.87
N ALA A 72 -1.13 -5.23 7.67
CA ALA A 72 -0.95 -5.23 9.12
C ALA A 72 0.29 -6.01 9.52
N VAL A 73 0.53 -7.15 8.90
CA VAL A 73 1.72 -7.94 9.16
C VAL A 73 2.98 -7.16 8.76
N TYR A 74 2.95 -6.54 7.59
CA TYR A 74 4.08 -5.75 7.12
C TYR A 74 4.37 -4.59 8.06
N LYS A 75 3.32 -3.86 8.44
CA LYS A 75 3.46 -2.71 9.34
C LYS A 75 4.08 -3.13 10.68
N SER A 76 3.62 -4.24 11.22
CA SER A 76 4.16 -4.76 12.45
C SER A 76 5.64 -5.10 12.32
N THR A 77 6.02 -5.73 11.21
CA THR A 77 7.40 -6.10 10.96
C THR A 77 8.29 -4.87 10.84
N VAL A 78 7.83 -3.86 10.12
CA VAL A 78 8.61 -2.64 9.92
C VAL A 78 8.79 -1.90 11.24
N MET A 79 7.74 -1.77 12.02
CA MET A 79 7.82 -1.10 13.31
C MET A 79 8.77 -1.82 14.25
N PHE A 80 8.73 -3.14 14.20
CA PHE A 80 9.62 -3.95 15.03
C PHE A 80 11.07 -3.77 14.62
N LYS A 81 11.33 -3.69 13.33
CA LYS A 81 12.69 -3.51 12.80
C LYS A 81 13.27 -2.16 13.13
N GLU A 82 12.42 -1.16 13.30
CA GLU A 82 12.88 0.19 13.59
C GLU A 82 13.26 0.39 15.04
N GLU A 83 12.97 -0.58 15.86
CA GLU A 83 13.38 -0.53 17.26
C GLU A 83 14.89 -0.53 17.35
N PRO A 84 15.46 0.42 18.09
CA PRO A 84 16.91 0.49 18.23
C PRO A 84 17.47 -0.68 19.03
#